data_3f5235aa86ba48226dd69db5df8a7ac8
#
_entry.id   3f5235aa86ba48226dd69db5df8a7ac8
#
_cell.length_a   1.000
_cell.length_b   1.000
_cell.length_c   1.000
_cell.angle_alpha   90.00
_cell.angle_beta   90.00
_cell.angle_gamma   90.00
#
_symmetry.space_group_name_H-M   'P 1'
#
loop_
_entity.id
_entity.type
_entity.pdbx_description
1 polymer ?
#
loop_
_entity_poly.entity_id
_entity_poly.type
_entity_poly.pdbx_seq_one_letter_code
_entity_poly.pdbx_strand_id
1 'polypeptide(L)'
;MEANATSKPQSTARSCILRFVAADDVRVRHQMPPEPTKVEGLEALDKGDLYDLAYGLVLKQEGAVERCVDFILAETKGNWHGRARAMMCRRLKHCDVSADQSRQLVNCITRRLTNGNFAEQFYDQLRLAMHLDQKSTFDIAQICLASPKEHVRRFAAWTLKHNVALGTTDSQREE
;
A
#
# COMPACT_ATOMS: atom_id res chain seq x y z
N MET A 1 40.66 12.90 -68.35
CA MET A 1 39.93 14.14 -68.17
C MET A 1 38.80 13.85 -67.23
N GLU A 2 39.19 14.19 -66.11
CA GLU A 2 38.49 14.85 -64.97
C GLU A 2 37.36 14.09 -64.29
N ALA A 3 37.79 13.56 -63.19
CA ALA A 3 36.97 13.03 -62.14
C ALA A 3 36.22 14.17 -61.41
N ASN A 4 34.92 14.02 -61.19
CA ASN A 4 34.18 14.90 -60.29
C ASN A 4 33.70 14.10 -59.09
N ALA A 5 34.42 14.28 -58.02
CA ALA A 5 34.14 13.69 -56.71
C ALA A 5 33.07 14.55 -56.01
N THR A 6 31.88 14.00 -55.79
CA THR A 6 30.83 14.64 -55.05
C THR A 6 30.89 14.19 -53.59
N SER A 7 31.42 15.07 -52.74
CA SER A 7 31.46 14.90 -51.28
C SER A 7 30.07 14.91 -50.68
N LYS A 8 29.68 13.83 -49.99
CA LYS A 8 28.54 13.80 -49.08
C LYS A 8 28.88 14.49 -47.76
N PRO A 9 28.05 15.36 -47.24
CA PRO A 9 28.22 15.87 -45.87
C PRO A 9 27.86 14.79 -44.83
N GLN A 10 28.82 14.51 -43.98
CA GLN A 10 28.62 13.68 -42.79
C GLN A 10 27.70 14.44 -41.81
N SER A 11 26.50 13.94 -41.63
CA SER A 11 25.61 14.34 -40.57
C SER A 11 26.14 13.82 -39.23
N THR A 12 26.67 14.73 -38.45
CA THR A 12 27.09 14.48 -37.06
C THR A 12 25.85 14.30 -36.19
N ALA A 13 25.38 13.06 -36.07
CA ALA A 13 24.41 12.68 -35.06
C ALA A 13 25.05 12.87 -33.69
N ARG A 14 24.70 13.98 -33.00
CA ARG A 14 24.99 14.18 -31.61
C ARG A 14 24.22 13.11 -30.82
N SER A 15 24.93 12.05 -30.50
CA SER A 15 24.55 11.03 -29.53
C SER A 15 24.35 11.76 -28.19
N CYS A 16 23.10 12.07 -27.83
CA CYS A 16 22.72 12.35 -26.46
C CYS A 16 22.89 11.06 -25.67
N ILE A 17 24.10 10.82 -25.19
CA ILE A 17 24.35 9.87 -24.13
C ILE A 17 23.67 10.44 -22.88
N LEU A 18 22.43 10.05 -22.67
CA LEU A 18 21.80 10.09 -21.37
C LEU A 18 22.71 9.31 -20.43
N ARG A 19 23.56 10.04 -19.71
CA ARG A 19 24.24 9.50 -18.54
C ARG A 19 23.13 9.04 -17.59
N PHE A 20 22.86 7.75 -17.64
CA PHE A 20 22.25 7.03 -16.55
C PHE A 20 23.17 7.26 -15.36
N VAL A 21 22.82 8.25 -14.54
CA VAL A 21 23.40 8.38 -13.22
C VAL A 21 23.00 7.10 -12.50
N ALA A 22 23.97 6.24 -12.31
CA ALA A 22 23.83 5.03 -11.54
C ALA A 22 23.22 5.45 -10.19
N ALA A 23 22.02 4.96 -9.92
CA ALA A 23 21.36 5.08 -8.64
C ALA A 23 21.98 4.07 -7.67
N ASP A 24 23.27 4.19 -7.47
CA ASP A 24 24.02 3.50 -6.42
C ASP A 24 24.27 4.52 -5.32
N ASP A 25 23.29 4.76 -4.50
CA ASP A 25 23.50 5.06 -3.08
C ASP A 25 22.19 5.37 -2.30
N VAL A 26 21.11 4.70 -2.61
CA VAL A 26 19.99 4.61 -1.66
C VAL A 26 19.72 3.12 -1.40
N ARG A 27 20.71 2.44 -0.88
CA ARG A 27 20.45 1.27 -0.04
C ARG A 27 19.88 1.73 1.30
N VAL A 28 18.70 2.32 1.27
CA VAL A 28 17.79 2.15 2.37
C VAL A 28 17.64 0.64 2.48
N ARG A 29 18.28 0.06 3.49
CA ARG A 29 18.03 -1.32 3.90
C ARG A 29 16.52 -1.39 4.18
N HIS A 30 15.75 -1.71 3.15
CA HIS A 30 14.46 -2.31 3.36
C HIS A 30 14.79 -3.63 4.06
N GLN A 31 14.85 -3.58 5.39
CA GLN A 31 14.69 -4.78 6.17
C GLN A 31 13.43 -5.41 5.63
N MET A 32 13.58 -6.55 4.95
CA MET A 32 12.43 -7.34 4.55
C MET A 32 11.54 -7.45 5.79
N PRO A 33 10.26 -7.01 5.69
CA PRO A 33 9.36 -7.15 6.83
C PRO A 33 9.37 -8.61 7.25
N PRO A 34 9.28 -8.91 8.56
CA PRO A 34 9.22 -10.26 9.04
C PRO A 34 8.16 -11.03 8.25
N GLU A 35 8.47 -12.26 7.89
CA GLU A 35 7.53 -13.13 7.20
C GLU A 35 6.19 -13.14 7.95
N PRO A 36 5.04 -13.25 7.26
CA PRO A 36 3.74 -13.22 7.89
C PRO A 36 3.70 -14.29 8.98
N THR A 37 3.59 -13.84 10.21
CA THR A 37 3.50 -14.73 11.36
C THR A 37 2.24 -15.59 11.15
N LYS A 38 2.40 -16.88 10.91
CA LYS A 38 1.31 -17.84 11.00
C LYS A 38 0.87 -17.86 12.45
N VAL A 39 -0.14 -17.08 12.76
CA VAL A 39 -0.80 -17.17 14.05
C VAL A 39 -1.70 -18.39 13.98
N GLU A 40 -1.27 -19.48 14.61
CA GLU A 40 -2.04 -20.72 14.69
C GLU A 40 -3.47 -20.42 15.15
N GLY A 41 -4.45 -21.00 14.47
CA GLY A 41 -5.87 -20.87 14.78
C GLY A 41 -6.61 -19.74 14.07
N LEU A 42 -5.97 -18.72 13.51
CA LEU A 42 -6.69 -17.63 12.81
C LEU A 42 -7.34 -18.09 11.48
N GLU A 43 -6.83 -19.14 10.86
CA GLU A 43 -7.42 -19.71 9.65
C GLU A 43 -8.71 -20.48 9.92
N ALA A 44 -8.88 -20.99 11.15
CA ALA A 44 -10.01 -21.79 11.58
C ALA A 44 -11.20 -20.97 12.09
N LEU A 45 -11.03 -19.64 12.25
CA LEU A 45 -12.08 -18.76 12.74
C LEU A 45 -13.28 -18.77 11.80
N ASP A 46 -14.43 -19.04 12.34
CA ASP A 46 -15.70 -18.99 11.61
C ASP A 46 -16.21 -17.54 11.47
N LYS A 47 -17.37 -17.38 10.84
CA LYS A 47 -18.00 -16.06 10.66
C LYS A 47 -18.31 -15.38 12.01
N GLY A 48 -18.81 -16.14 12.99
CA GLY A 48 -19.18 -15.63 14.32
C GLY A 48 -17.95 -15.10 15.04
N ASP A 49 -16.91 -15.92 15.16
CA ASP A 49 -15.64 -15.57 15.78
C ASP A 49 -15.01 -14.31 15.19
N LEU A 50 -15.05 -14.18 13.86
CA LEU A 50 -14.52 -13.02 13.15
C LEU A 50 -15.32 -11.74 13.44
N TYR A 51 -16.64 -11.84 13.58
CA TYR A 51 -17.49 -10.71 13.95
C TYR A 51 -17.28 -10.32 15.42
N ASP A 52 -17.16 -11.30 16.31
CA ASP A 52 -16.91 -11.07 17.73
C ASP A 52 -15.55 -10.42 17.95
N LEU A 53 -14.51 -10.91 17.26
CA LEU A 53 -13.20 -10.29 17.28
C LEU A 53 -13.25 -8.82 16.86
N ALA A 54 -13.92 -8.52 15.73
CA ALA A 54 -14.08 -7.15 15.30
C ALA A 54 -14.96 -6.33 16.27
N TYR A 55 -15.97 -6.93 16.89
CA TYR A 55 -16.85 -6.25 17.85
C TYR A 55 -16.11 -5.90 19.15
N GLY A 56 -15.15 -6.70 19.54
CA GLY A 56 -14.24 -6.42 20.66
C GLY A 56 -13.59 -5.04 20.60
N LEU A 57 -13.27 -4.53 19.37
CA LEU A 57 -12.77 -3.16 19.20
C LEU A 57 -13.80 -2.09 19.60
N VAL A 58 -15.08 -2.31 19.31
CA VAL A 58 -16.17 -1.37 19.66
C VAL A 58 -16.38 -1.35 21.17
N LEU A 59 -16.30 -2.51 21.81
CA LEU A 59 -16.43 -2.67 23.24
C LEU A 59 -15.17 -2.29 24.03
N LYS A 60 -14.07 -1.92 23.32
CA LYS A 60 -12.77 -1.62 23.93
C LYS A 60 -12.25 -2.76 24.82
N GLN A 61 -12.50 -4.00 24.42
CA GLN A 61 -12.02 -5.16 25.17
C GLN A 61 -10.50 -5.20 25.20
N GLU A 62 -9.93 -5.60 26.30
CA GLU A 62 -8.50 -5.78 26.46
C GLU A 62 -7.96 -6.77 25.42
N GLY A 63 -6.83 -6.44 24.80
CA GLY A 63 -6.20 -7.23 23.76
C GLY A 63 -6.97 -7.29 22.42
N ALA A 64 -8.09 -6.57 22.26
CA ALA A 64 -8.83 -6.59 21.01
C ALA A 64 -8.04 -5.96 19.84
N VAL A 65 -7.27 -4.92 20.12
CA VAL A 65 -6.42 -4.26 19.10
C VAL A 65 -5.36 -5.23 18.61
N GLU A 66 -4.62 -5.86 19.51
CA GLU A 66 -3.57 -6.83 19.19
C GLU A 66 -4.11 -7.96 18.32
N ARG A 67 -5.19 -8.60 18.77
CA ARG A 67 -5.80 -9.72 18.03
C ARG A 67 -6.30 -9.33 16.65
N CYS A 68 -6.88 -8.12 16.49
CA CYS A 68 -7.31 -7.61 15.19
C CYS A 68 -6.12 -7.27 14.28
N VAL A 69 -5.05 -6.70 14.84
CA VAL A 69 -3.80 -6.44 14.12
C VAL A 69 -3.22 -7.75 13.62
N ASP A 70 -3.08 -8.76 14.49
CA ASP A 70 -2.57 -10.08 14.13
C ASP A 70 -3.38 -10.71 13.00
N PHE A 71 -4.72 -10.64 13.07
CA PHE A 71 -5.59 -11.14 12.00
C PHE A 71 -5.40 -10.38 10.68
N ILE A 72 -5.22 -9.06 10.72
CA ILE A 72 -4.99 -8.27 9.49
C ILE A 72 -3.62 -8.60 8.89
N LEU A 73 -2.60 -8.79 9.72
CA LEU A 73 -1.25 -9.15 9.28
C LEU A 73 -1.18 -10.56 8.70
N ALA A 74 -1.99 -11.49 9.22
CA ALA A 74 -2.04 -12.87 8.74
C ALA A 74 -2.61 -12.97 7.32
N GLU A 75 -2.00 -13.83 6.49
CA GLU A 75 -2.48 -14.10 5.12
C GLU A 75 -3.50 -15.23 5.08
N THR A 76 -4.50 -15.16 5.96
CA THR A 76 -5.55 -16.17 6.04
C THR A 76 -6.49 -16.12 4.82
N LYS A 77 -6.93 -17.27 4.36
CA LYS A 77 -7.84 -17.42 3.22
C LYS A 77 -9.12 -18.10 3.68
N GLY A 78 -10.23 -17.40 3.65
CA GLY A 78 -11.54 -17.92 4.01
C GLY A 78 -12.66 -17.04 3.47
N ASN A 79 -13.85 -17.58 3.34
CA ASN A 79 -14.99 -16.88 2.72
C ASN A 79 -15.34 -15.54 3.36
N TRP A 80 -15.10 -15.38 4.66
CA TRP A 80 -15.44 -14.17 5.41
C TRP A 80 -14.22 -13.31 5.77
N HIS A 81 -13.00 -13.83 5.60
CA HIS A 81 -11.77 -13.19 6.07
C HIS A 81 -11.52 -11.82 5.42
N GLY A 82 -11.83 -11.66 4.14
CA GLY A 82 -11.71 -10.36 3.46
C GLY A 82 -12.64 -9.29 4.04
N ARG A 83 -13.91 -9.68 4.33
CA ARG A 83 -14.91 -8.79 4.95
C ARG A 83 -14.55 -8.46 6.39
N ALA A 84 -14.08 -9.45 7.15
CA ALA A 84 -13.64 -9.26 8.52
C ALA A 84 -12.47 -8.28 8.60
N ARG A 85 -11.44 -8.46 7.76
CA ARG A 85 -10.32 -7.50 7.65
C ARG A 85 -10.80 -6.09 7.34
N ALA A 86 -11.69 -5.93 6.39
CA ALA A 86 -12.24 -4.62 6.04
C ALA A 86 -12.96 -3.98 7.23
N MET A 87 -13.76 -4.75 7.97
CA MET A 87 -14.47 -4.29 9.15
C MET A 87 -13.52 -3.91 10.28
N MET A 88 -12.52 -4.74 10.56
CA MET A 88 -11.48 -4.45 11.56
C MET A 88 -10.70 -3.19 11.19
N CYS A 89 -10.30 -3.04 9.93
CA CYS A 89 -9.61 -1.84 9.46
C CYS A 89 -10.43 -0.56 9.65
N ARG A 90 -11.75 -0.60 9.41
CA ARG A 90 -12.62 0.55 9.66
C ARG A 90 -12.65 0.95 11.13
N ARG A 91 -12.64 -0.03 12.03
CA ARG A 91 -12.73 0.19 13.50
C ARG A 91 -11.41 0.60 14.10
N LEU A 92 -10.28 0.01 13.65
CA LEU A 92 -8.95 0.33 14.14
C LEU A 92 -8.54 1.79 13.92
N LYS A 93 -9.12 2.49 12.94
CA LYS A 93 -8.90 3.94 12.78
C LYS A 93 -9.34 4.78 13.99
N HIS A 94 -10.16 4.22 14.86
CA HIS A 94 -10.70 4.88 16.07
C HIS A 94 -10.13 4.28 17.36
N CYS A 95 -9.07 3.47 17.24
CA CYS A 95 -8.40 2.82 18.36
C CYS A 95 -6.96 3.33 18.46
N ASP A 96 -6.40 3.25 19.67
CA ASP A 96 -5.00 3.54 19.91
C ASP A 96 -4.14 2.37 19.40
N VAL A 97 -3.56 2.54 18.24
CA VAL A 97 -2.63 1.58 17.61
C VAL A 97 -1.21 2.03 17.89
N SER A 98 -0.36 1.16 18.42
CA SER A 98 1.03 1.50 18.70
C SER A 98 1.81 1.86 17.44
N ALA A 99 2.90 2.62 17.58
CA ALA A 99 3.74 3.00 16.44
C ALA A 99 4.32 1.79 15.68
N ASP A 100 4.60 0.71 16.41
CA ASP A 100 5.12 -0.52 15.80
C ASP A 100 4.03 -1.27 15.03
N GLN A 101 2.86 -1.44 15.62
CA GLN A 101 1.69 -2.03 14.95
C GLN A 101 1.29 -1.21 13.70
N SER A 102 1.30 0.12 13.80
CA SER A 102 1.02 1.03 12.68
C SER A 102 1.96 0.78 11.52
N ARG A 103 3.27 0.69 11.79
CA ARG A 103 4.30 0.41 10.79
C ARG A 103 4.10 -0.97 10.14
N GLN A 104 3.81 -1.99 10.95
CA GLN A 104 3.55 -3.35 10.45
C GLN A 104 2.31 -3.39 9.55
N LEU A 105 1.22 -2.74 9.95
CA LEU A 105 -0.02 -2.65 9.17
C LEU A 105 0.20 -1.95 7.84
N VAL A 106 0.85 -0.77 7.84
CA VAL A 106 1.15 -0.03 6.61
C VAL A 106 1.99 -0.87 5.66
N ASN A 107 3.08 -1.48 6.16
CA ASN A 107 3.94 -2.33 5.35
C ASN A 107 3.20 -3.55 4.78
N CYS A 108 2.34 -4.21 5.56
CA CYS A 108 1.55 -5.33 5.12
C CYS A 108 0.56 -4.94 4.02
N ILE A 109 -0.18 -3.85 4.22
CA ILE A 109 -1.21 -3.37 3.29
C ILE A 109 -0.58 -2.89 1.97
N THR A 110 0.50 -2.11 2.04
CA THR A 110 1.21 -1.63 0.85
C THR A 110 1.87 -2.76 0.07
N ARG A 111 2.42 -3.77 0.75
CA ARG A 111 2.93 -5.00 0.11
C ARG A 111 1.81 -5.75 -0.62
N ARG A 112 0.62 -5.87 -0.03
CA ARG A 112 -0.55 -6.46 -0.71
C ARG A 112 -0.93 -5.68 -1.96
N LEU A 113 -0.93 -4.34 -1.89
CA LEU A 113 -1.18 -3.48 -3.05
C LEU A 113 -0.17 -3.77 -4.17
N THR A 114 1.12 -3.74 -3.86
CA THR A 114 2.19 -3.97 -4.83
C THR A 114 2.09 -5.35 -5.49
N ASN A 115 1.84 -6.39 -4.70
CA ASN A 115 1.73 -7.77 -5.18
C ASN A 115 0.40 -8.04 -5.90
N GLY A 116 -0.62 -7.23 -5.67
CA GLY A 116 -1.97 -7.45 -6.20
C GLY A 116 -2.71 -8.61 -5.52
N ASN A 117 -2.32 -8.99 -4.32
CA ASN A 117 -2.92 -10.07 -3.55
C ASN A 117 -3.98 -9.53 -2.59
N PHE A 118 -5.12 -9.13 -3.14
CA PHE A 118 -6.22 -8.58 -2.36
C PHE A 118 -7.58 -8.84 -3.01
N ALA A 119 -8.65 -8.75 -2.17
CA ALA A 119 -10.04 -8.87 -2.61
C ALA A 119 -10.68 -7.46 -2.78
N GLU A 120 -11.93 -7.43 -3.26
CA GLU A 120 -12.67 -6.18 -3.55
C GLU A 120 -12.77 -5.20 -2.36
N GLN A 121 -12.85 -5.69 -1.12
CA GLN A 121 -12.94 -4.86 0.08
C GLN A 121 -11.59 -4.27 0.53
N PHE A 122 -10.58 -4.31 -0.31
CA PHE A 122 -9.25 -3.79 -0.01
C PHE A 122 -9.22 -2.27 0.24
N TYR A 123 -10.22 -1.54 -0.22
CA TYR A 123 -10.35 -0.09 0.04
C TYR A 123 -10.29 0.28 1.52
N ASP A 124 -10.88 -0.54 2.40
CA ASP A 124 -10.85 -0.24 3.83
C ASP A 124 -9.47 -0.45 4.45
N GLN A 125 -8.70 -1.40 3.93
CA GLN A 125 -7.30 -1.57 4.31
C GLN A 125 -6.47 -0.35 3.85
N LEU A 126 -6.65 0.12 2.63
CA LEU A 126 -5.98 1.34 2.13
C LEU A 126 -6.36 2.59 2.94
N ARG A 127 -7.64 2.73 3.32
CA ARG A 127 -8.07 3.82 4.21
C ARG A 127 -7.38 3.77 5.57
N LEU A 128 -7.18 2.58 6.13
CA LEU A 128 -6.41 2.43 7.37
C LEU A 128 -4.95 2.81 7.15
N ALA A 129 -4.30 2.31 6.10
CA ALA A 129 -2.90 2.64 5.80
C ALA A 129 -2.69 4.15 5.62
N MET A 130 -3.57 4.83 4.87
CA MET A 130 -3.54 6.28 4.72
C MET A 130 -3.76 7.04 6.04
N HIS A 131 -4.57 6.49 6.95
CA HIS A 131 -4.79 7.08 8.26
C HIS A 131 -3.56 6.95 9.16
N LEU A 132 -2.86 5.81 9.11
CA LEU A 132 -1.68 5.52 9.93
C LEU A 132 -0.40 6.18 9.39
N ASP A 133 -0.16 6.12 8.09
CA ASP A 133 0.96 6.78 7.39
C ASP A 133 0.56 7.10 5.95
N GLN A 134 0.08 8.31 5.79
CA GLN A 134 -0.38 8.82 4.51
C GLN A 134 0.76 8.91 3.50
N LYS A 135 1.91 9.44 3.92
CA LYS A 135 3.05 9.69 3.02
C LYS A 135 3.55 8.38 2.41
N SER A 136 3.90 7.40 3.24
CA SER A 136 4.40 6.11 2.75
C SER A 136 3.38 5.40 1.88
N THR A 137 2.09 5.49 2.22
CA THR A 137 1.01 4.88 1.43
C THR A 137 0.91 5.51 0.04
N PHE A 138 1.04 6.83 -0.09
CA PHE A 138 1.01 7.52 -1.37
C PHE A 138 2.25 7.27 -2.21
N ASP A 139 3.43 7.27 -1.61
CA ASP A 139 4.69 6.98 -2.30
C ASP A 139 4.60 5.58 -2.99
N ILE A 140 4.11 4.58 -2.28
CA ILE A 140 3.89 3.23 -2.84
C ILE A 140 2.76 3.23 -3.89
N ALA A 141 1.66 3.94 -3.66
CA ALA A 141 0.59 4.01 -4.65
C ALA A 141 1.08 4.65 -5.95
N GLN A 142 1.92 5.67 -5.89
CA GLN A 142 2.53 6.29 -7.07
C GLN A 142 3.35 5.28 -7.89
N ILE A 143 4.15 4.46 -7.22
CA ILE A 143 4.93 3.39 -7.87
C ILE A 143 3.98 2.35 -8.51
N CYS A 144 2.88 2.01 -7.84
CA CYS A 144 1.91 1.03 -8.30
C CYS A 144 1.12 1.46 -9.55
N LEU A 145 1.11 2.73 -9.95
CA LEU A 145 0.52 3.18 -11.20
C LEU A 145 1.19 2.56 -12.44
N ALA A 146 2.47 2.20 -12.33
CA ALA A 146 3.21 1.53 -13.41
C ALA A 146 3.05 0.00 -13.39
N SER A 147 2.22 -0.56 -12.51
CA SER A 147 2.03 -2.01 -12.41
C SER A 147 1.44 -2.59 -13.70
N PRO A 148 1.88 -3.79 -14.15
CA PRO A 148 1.27 -4.48 -15.27
C PRO A 148 -0.16 -4.93 -14.97
N LYS A 149 -0.52 -5.09 -13.68
CA LYS A 149 -1.84 -5.55 -13.23
C LYS A 149 -2.83 -4.39 -13.19
N GLU A 150 -3.89 -4.45 -13.98
CA GLU A 150 -4.91 -3.39 -14.05
C GLU A 150 -5.57 -3.08 -12.71
N HIS A 151 -5.94 -4.13 -11.96
CA HIS A 151 -6.57 -3.93 -10.65
C HIS A 151 -5.65 -3.22 -9.66
N VAL A 152 -4.32 -3.46 -9.71
CA VAL A 152 -3.35 -2.72 -8.88
C VAL A 152 -3.35 -1.24 -9.26
N ARG A 153 -3.27 -0.90 -10.57
CA ARG A 153 -3.33 0.48 -11.03
C ARG A 153 -4.61 1.19 -10.60
N ARG A 154 -5.75 0.49 -10.68
CA ARG A 154 -7.06 1.04 -10.26
C ARG A 154 -7.08 1.40 -8.78
N PHE A 155 -6.59 0.52 -7.90
CA PHE A 155 -6.51 0.80 -6.46
C PHE A 155 -5.48 1.87 -6.12
N ALA A 156 -4.34 1.90 -6.80
CA ALA A 156 -3.34 2.95 -6.68
C ALA A 156 -3.89 4.33 -7.07
N ALA A 157 -4.55 4.43 -8.22
CA ALA A 157 -5.19 5.67 -8.67
C ALA A 157 -6.29 6.13 -7.70
N TRP A 158 -7.07 5.19 -7.14
CA TRP A 158 -8.07 5.49 -6.14
C TRP A 158 -7.42 6.06 -4.86
N THR A 159 -6.32 5.47 -4.38
CA THR A 159 -5.58 5.94 -3.20
C THR A 159 -5.12 7.38 -3.40
N LEU A 160 -4.53 7.70 -4.55
CA LEU A 160 -4.02 9.03 -4.85
C LEU A 160 -5.12 10.10 -4.98
N LYS A 161 -6.31 9.73 -5.48
CA LYS A 161 -7.47 10.65 -5.53
C LYS A 161 -7.93 11.08 -4.13
N HIS A 162 -7.79 10.24 -3.13
CA HIS A 162 -8.18 10.55 -1.76
C HIS A 162 -7.25 11.55 -1.07
N ASN A 163 -6.07 11.83 -1.63
CA ASN A 163 -5.19 12.91 -1.17
C ASN A 163 -5.81 14.29 -1.38
N VAL A 164 -6.45 14.49 -2.53
CA VAL A 164 -7.02 15.80 -2.91
C VAL A 164 -8.20 16.19 -2.00
N ALA A 165 -8.96 15.21 -1.51
CA ALA A 165 -10.13 15.46 -0.66
C ALA A 165 -9.77 15.87 0.78
N LEU A 166 -8.60 15.48 1.28
CA LEU A 166 -8.15 15.83 2.65
C LEU A 166 -7.45 17.19 2.70
N GLY A 167 -6.87 17.66 1.58
CA GLY A 167 -6.20 18.96 1.49
C GLY A 167 -7.15 20.15 1.31
N THR A 168 -8.41 19.92 0.94
CA THR A 168 -9.36 21.00 0.64
C THR A 168 -10.22 21.43 1.83
N THR A 169 -10.22 20.66 2.91
CA THR A 169 -11.06 20.96 4.09
C THR A 169 -10.40 21.89 5.11
N ASP A 170 -9.09 22.11 5.03
CA ASP A 170 -8.39 22.95 6.03
C ASP A 170 -8.26 24.43 5.62
N SER A 171 -8.49 24.75 4.33
CA SER A 171 -8.35 26.13 3.83
C SER A 171 -9.65 26.96 3.88
N GLN A 172 -10.77 26.43 4.34
CA GLN A 172 -12.06 27.16 4.41
C GLN A 172 -12.55 27.45 5.83
N ARG A 173 -11.70 27.33 6.85
CA ARG A 173 -12.07 27.64 8.25
C ARG A 173 -11.42 28.91 8.82
N GLU A 174 -10.73 29.68 8.03
CA GLU A 174 -10.17 30.97 8.43
C GLU A 174 -10.77 32.09 7.57
N GLU A 175 -12.07 32.37 7.71
CA GLU A 175 -12.71 33.66 7.40
C GLU A 175 -13.87 33.90 8.38
#